data_57120dea884fed0c602365ec4a5967c2
#
_entry.id   57120dea884fed0c602365ec4a5967c2
#
_cell.length_a   1.000
_cell.length_b   1.000
_cell.length_c   1.000
_cell.angle_alpha   90.00
_cell.angle_beta   90.00
_cell.angle_gamma   90.00
#
_symmetry.space_group_name_H-M   'P 1'
#
loop_
_entity.id
_entity.type
_entity.pdbx_description
1 polymer ?
#
loop_
_entity_poly.entity_id
_entity_poly.type
_entity_poly.pdbx_seq_one_letter_code
_entity_poly.pdbx_strand_id
1 'polypeptide(L)'
;AHSNVVLRTSHCCYPSGSISGVSGANLTQDNIINQVPQFVDRSSGNKENNDYRLQGTSPCINAGNNSPEGITLPETDMDYTDRFKDCSIDIGAYEIDQSEPIMPAIKTIDGEQVGVIYVTKAANGTVDGSSWANAACEAKLQKTLNWAGYIIHNKETYASGRYRNITRIQVRIAKGTYYPTDVVLPDQPRTASFIIPAGIEVYGGFAGISDDETVDGRNMRLNRTFFNGMIGSSTEESAYRVVTFGMKQHKDNATMPAEGAAYYDDPNPEIALLNGVYIVYGNANHPSDDEWQSGGGVKVTSNGLLQ
;
A
#
# COMPACT_ATOMS: atom_id res chain seq x y z
N ALA A 1 25.62 43.27 4.48
CA ALA A 1 24.36 42.57 4.63
C ALA A 1 23.91 42.15 3.23
N HIS A 2 23.87 40.86 2.93
CA HIS A 2 23.31 40.34 1.69
C HIS A 2 21.77 40.34 1.82
N SER A 3 21.14 41.37 1.28
CA SER A 3 19.74 41.69 1.52
C SER A 3 18.73 40.88 0.66
N ASN A 4 19.18 39.89 -0.12
CA ASN A 4 18.34 39.21 -1.11
C ASN A 4 18.47 37.69 -1.12
N VAL A 5 18.80 37.06 -0.01
CA VAL A 5 18.76 35.58 0.09
C VAL A 5 17.31 35.17 0.37
N VAL A 6 16.69 34.48 -0.58
CA VAL A 6 15.40 33.81 -0.40
C VAL A 6 15.68 32.33 -0.10
N LEU A 7 15.24 31.85 1.05
CA LEU A 7 15.31 30.46 1.43
C LEU A 7 13.91 29.83 1.29
N ARG A 8 13.80 28.76 0.53
CA ARG A 8 12.60 27.92 0.44
C ARG A 8 12.94 26.55 0.98
N THR A 9 12.16 26.08 1.91
CA THR A 9 12.25 24.72 2.45
C THR A 9 10.92 24.03 2.32
N SER A 10 10.93 22.78 1.86
CA SER A 10 9.72 21.98 1.69
C SER A 10 10.02 20.53 2.06
N HIS A 11 9.06 19.88 2.72
CA HIS A 11 9.17 18.47 3.16
C HIS A 11 10.48 18.22 3.92
N CYS A 12 10.74 19.05 4.91
CA CYS A 12 11.94 18.95 5.76
C CYS A 12 11.55 18.67 7.21
N CYS A 13 12.43 17.97 7.92
CA CYS A 13 12.27 17.69 9.34
C CYS A 13 13.42 18.35 10.12
N TYR A 14 13.08 19.34 10.93
CA TYR A 14 14.03 20.02 11.83
C TYR A 14 13.29 20.74 12.96
N PRO A 15 13.89 20.85 14.16
CA PRO A 15 13.29 21.59 15.27
C PRO A 15 13.05 23.07 14.93
N SER A 16 12.02 23.64 15.52
CA SER A 16 11.75 25.09 15.44
C SER A 16 12.99 25.90 15.84
N GLY A 17 13.30 26.94 15.09
CA GLY A 17 14.46 27.80 15.34
C GLY A 17 15.78 27.29 14.76
N SER A 18 15.78 26.15 14.05
CA SER A 18 16.98 25.62 13.38
C SER A 18 17.46 26.49 12.22
N ILE A 19 16.60 27.32 11.66
CA ILE A 19 16.96 28.27 10.59
C ILE A 19 17.18 29.63 11.24
N SER A 20 18.37 30.22 11.01
CA SER A 20 18.74 31.55 11.50
C SER A 20 19.36 32.38 10.38
N GLY A 21 19.38 33.70 10.54
CA GLY A 21 20.00 34.62 9.59
C GLY A 21 19.17 34.94 8.33
N VAL A 22 17.97 34.42 8.22
CA VAL A 22 17.01 34.72 7.13
C VAL A 22 15.83 35.48 7.72
N SER A 23 15.48 36.64 7.12
CA SER A 23 14.29 37.39 7.55
C SER A 23 13.00 36.66 7.15
N GLY A 24 11.94 36.79 7.96
CA GLY A 24 10.66 36.13 7.70
C GLY A 24 10.06 36.42 6.31
N ALA A 25 10.37 37.58 5.71
CA ALA A 25 9.94 37.93 4.35
C ALA A 25 10.63 37.11 3.25
N ASN A 26 11.81 36.55 3.55
CA ASN A 26 12.63 35.78 2.63
C ASN A 26 12.66 34.29 2.97
N LEU A 27 11.89 33.83 3.93
CA LEU A 27 11.76 32.42 4.31
C LEU A 27 10.38 31.90 3.91
N THR A 28 10.36 30.95 2.99
CA THR A 28 9.15 30.19 2.67
C THR A 28 9.31 28.76 3.17
N GLN A 29 8.36 28.28 3.95
CA GLN A 29 8.34 26.95 4.53
C GLN A 29 7.04 26.25 4.15
N ASP A 30 7.13 25.05 3.61
CA ASP A 30 6.01 24.23 3.23
C ASP A 30 6.21 22.78 3.70
N ASN A 31 5.19 22.20 4.33
CA ASN A 31 5.25 20.83 4.85
C ASN A 31 6.47 20.57 5.75
N ILE A 32 6.70 21.43 6.71
CA ILE A 32 7.82 21.31 7.64
C ILE A 32 7.40 20.57 8.91
N ILE A 33 8.12 19.53 9.25
CA ILE A 33 7.99 18.81 10.51
C ILE A 33 8.90 19.45 11.55
N ASN A 34 8.32 20.17 12.51
CA ASN A 34 9.05 20.87 13.57
C ASN A 34 9.48 19.93 14.71
N GLN A 35 10.15 18.83 14.37
CA GLN A 35 10.60 17.80 15.31
C GLN A 35 12.04 17.36 14.97
N VAL A 36 12.63 16.61 15.90
CA VAL A 36 13.93 15.97 15.66
C VAL A 36 13.72 14.74 14.78
N PRO A 37 14.54 14.52 13.73
CA PRO A 37 14.41 13.37 12.82
C PRO A 37 14.54 11.99 13.46
N GLN A 38 15.06 11.88 14.69
CA GLN A 38 15.24 10.59 15.40
C GLN A 38 16.09 9.59 14.59
N PHE A 39 17.34 9.94 14.31
CA PHE A 39 18.28 9.02 13.70
C PHE A 39 18.73 7.93 14.69
N VAL A 40 19.13 6.75 14.16
CA VAL A 40 19.58 5.61 14.94
C VAL A 40 20.77 5.97 15.83
N ASP A 41 21.80 6.61 15.26
CA ASP A 41 22.94 7.12 16.03
C ASP A 41 23.50 8.42 15.45
N ARG A 42 23.60 9.44 16.30
CA ARG A 42 24.27 10.71 16.02
C ARG A 42 25.31 11.08 17.09
N SER A 43 25.70 10.12 17.92
CA SER A 43 26.55 10.37 19.08
C SER A 43 28.04 10.42 18.76
N SER A 44 28.46 9.95 17.59
CA SER A 44 29.86 9.99 17.19
C SER A 44 30.35 11.40 16.97
N GLY A 45 31.50 11.74 17.55
CA GLY A 45 32.24 12.98 17.28
C GLY A 45 32.72 13.06 15.83
N ASN A 46 32.90 11.95 15.14
CA ASN A 46 33.14 11.86 13.71
C ASN A 46 31.83 11.61 12.98
N LYS A 47 31.38 12.58 12.18
CA LYS A 47 30.13 12.51 11.45
C LYS A 47 30.03 11.33 10.46
N GLU A 48 31.14 10.82 9.98
CA GLU A 48 31.22 9.68 9.07
C GLU A 48 30.85 8.36 9.77
N ASN A 49 30.92 8.33 11.10
CA ASN A 49 30.57 7.14 11.89
C ASN A 49 29.12 7.19 12.44
N ASN A 50 28.37 8.23 12.12
CA ASN A 50 26.97 8.32 12.53
C ASN A 50 26.09 7.45 11.64
N ASP A 51 25.06 6.85 12.24
CA ASP A 51 23.99 6.16 11.51
C ASP A 51 22.81 7.11 11.34
N TYR A 52 22.65 7.60 10.11
CA TYR A 52 21.58 8.51 9.73
C TYR A 52 20.30 7.79 9.24
N ARG A 53 20.20 6.47 9.42
CA ARG A 53 18.93 5.77 9.29
C ARG A 53 17.95 6.27 10.35
N LEU A 54 16.69 6.27 10.02
CA LEU A 54 15.65 6.71 10.95
C LEU A 54 15.36 5.59 11.97
N GLN A 55 15.03 6.00 13.20
CA GLN A 55 14.41 5.06 14.15
C GLN A 55 12.94 4.82 13.75
N GLY A 56 12.39 3.66 14.08
CA GLY A 56 11.01 3.27 13.72
C GLY A 56 9.90 4.19 14.23
N THR A 57 10.22 5.11 15.15
CA THR A 57 9.29 6.14 15.68
C THR A 57 9.53 7.53 15.09
N SER A 58 10.41 7.66 14.08
CA SER A 58 10.76 8.94 13.51
C SER A 58 9.56 9.61 12.82
N PRO A 59 9.33 10.90 13.04
CA PRO A 59 8.29 11.65 12.32
C PRO A 59 8.63 11.87 10.83
N CYS A 60 9.83 11.52 10.40
CA CYS A 60 10.29 11.65 9.02
C CYS A 60 9.87 10.46 8.14
N ILE A 61 9.36 9.38 8.73
CA ILE A 61 8.94 8.19 8.01
C ILE A 61 7.68 8.50 7.20
N ASN A 62 7.68 8.09 5.94
CA ASN A 62 6.58 8.30 4.99
C ASN A 62 6.14 9.78 4.83
N ALA A 63 7.02 10.73 5.14
CA ALA A 63 6.72 12.16 5.18
C ALA A 63 7.36 12.97 4.05
N GLY A 64 8.07 12.31 3.13
CA GLY A 64 8.70 12.94 1.99
C GLY A 64 7.73 13.26 0.85
N ASN A 65 8.22 13.94 -0.17
CA ASN A 65 7.46 14.28 -1.37
C ASN A 65 7.79 13.28 -2.50
N ASN A 66 6.84 12.47 -2.89
CA ASN A 66 7.00 11.47 -3.95
C ASN A 66 7.20 12.08 -5.35
N SER A 67 6.88 13.35 -5.53
CA SER A 67 6.94 14.03 -6.84
C SER A 67 7.40 15.47 -6.68
N PRO A 68 8.64 15.70 -6.21
CA PRO A 68 9.16 17.05 -6.04
C PRO A 68 9.32 17.74 -7.40
N GLU A 69 8.87 19.00 -7.48
CA GLU A 69 8.94 19.78 -8.71
C GLU A 69 10.40 19.98 -9.18
N GLY A 70 10.68 19.61 -10.42
CA GLY A 70 11.99 19.81 -11.06
C GLY A 70 13.10 18.87 -10.55
N ILE A 71 12.76 17.85 -9.75
CA ILE A 71 13.72 16.86 -9.23
C ILE A 71 13.24 15.45 -9.61
N THR A 72 14.14 14.68 -10.23
CA THR A 72 13.92 13.25 -10.39
C THR A 72 14.45 12.53 -9.15
N LEU A 73 13.58 11.81 -8.47
CA LEU A 73 13.99 11.00 -7.33
C LEU A 73 14.83 9.80 -7.81
N PRO A 74 15.86 9.39 -7.07
CA PRO A 74 16.59 8.16 -7.38
C PRO A 74 15.68 6.95 -7.20
N GLU A 75 15.96 5.88 -7.93
CA GLU A 75 15.23 4.61 -7.82
C GLU A 75 15.54 3.89 -6.50
N THR A 76 16.74 4.09 -5.95
CA THR A 76 17.19 3.46 -4.72
C THR A 76 17.57 4.48 -3.66
N ASP A 77 17.53 4.08 -2.41
CA ASP A 77 18.05 4.80 -1.26
C ASP A 77 19.58 4.63 -1.11
N MET A 78 20.17 5.12 -0.03
CA MET A 78 21.61 5.01 0.23
C MET A 78 22.07 3.60 0.63
N ASP A 79 21.14 2.70 0.95
CA ASP A 79 21.41 1.27 1.17
C ASP A 79 21.27 0.45 -0.11
N TYR A 80 21.04 1.11 -1.26
CA TYR A 80 20.76 0.46 -2.56
C TYR A 80 19.49 -0.39 -2.54
N THR A 81 18.54 -0.05 -1.70
CA THR A 81 17.20 -0.66 -1.67
C THR A 81 16.19 0.30 -2.31
N ASP A 82 15.02 -0.21 -2.69
CA ASP A 82 14.00 0.59 -3.37
C ASP A 82 13.67 1.86 -2.58
N ARG A 83 13.66 3.02 -3.27
CA ARG A 83 13.30 4.31 -2.69
C ARG A 83 11.81 4.37 -2.32
N PHE A 84 10.97 3.61 -2.99
CA PHE A 84 9.54 3.54 -2.74
C PHE A 84 9.18 2.20 -2.08
N LYS A 85 9.49 2.03 -0.79
CA LYS A 85 9.16 0.81 -0.03
C LYS A 85 7.72 0.79 0.49
N ASP A 86 7.21 1.97 0.79
CA ASP A 86 5.91 2.18 1.40
C ASP A 86 5.03 3.12 0.56
N CYS A 87 4.16 3.85 1.23
CA CYS A 87 3.19 4.74 0.59
C CYS A 87 3.77 6.09 0.19
N SER A 88 4.85 6.48 0.81
CA SER A 88 5.59 7.71 0.58
C SER A 88 7.05 7.48 0.90
N ILE A 89 7.93 8.23 0.28
CA ILE A 89 9.35 8.23 0.65
C ILE A 89 9.55 8.85 2.03
N ASP A 90 10.60 8.45 2.70
CA ASP A 90 11.01 9.07 3.96
C ASP A 90 11.66 10.45 3.71
N ILE A 91 11.60 11.33 4.69
CA ILE A 91 12.46 12.52 4.69
C ILE A 91 13.85 12.08 5.16
N GLY A 92 14.74 11.82 4.22
CA GLY A 92 16.10 11.38 4.51
C GLY A 92 16.76 10.71 3.33
N ALA A 93 17.95 10.16 3.58
CA ALA A 93 18.74 9.45 2.57
C ALA A 93 18.45 7.94 2.55
N TYR A 94 17.78 7.44 3.57
CA TYR A 94 17.48 6.03 3.79
C TYR A 94 15.97 5.84 3.91
N GLU A 95 15.48 4.71 3.44
CA GLU A 95 14.09 4.29 3.55
C GLU A 95 13.94 3.19 4.60
N ILE A 96 13.01 3.35 5.51
CA ILE A 96 12.62 2.29 6.43
C ILE A 96 11.46 1.51 5.81
N ASP A 97 11.62 0.20 5.69
CA ASP A 97 10.48 -0.68 5.48
C ASP A 97 9.69 -0.79 6.80
N GLN A 98 8.68 0.03 6.95
CA GLN A 98 7.70 -0.16 8.01
C GLN A 98 6.77 -1.30 7.62
N SER A 99 7.22 -2.50 7.86
CA SER A 99 6.36 -3.69 7.79
C SER A 99 5.40 -3.73 8.99
N GLU A 100 4.73 -2.62 9.28
CA GLU A 100 3.67 -2.64 10.27
C GLU A 100 2.60 -3.62 9.80
N PRO A 101 2.18 -4.56 10.64
CA PRO A 101 1.15 -5.50 10.29
C PRO A 101 -0.14 -4.74 9.98
N ILE A 102 -0.86 -5.19 8.99
CA ILE A 102 -2.22 -4.69 8.73
C ILE A 102 -3.08 -5.04 9.94
N MET A 103 -3.78 -4.04 10.46
CA MET A 103 -4.58 -4.15 11.69
C MET A 103 -6.06 -3.87 11.39
N PRO A 104 -6.85 -4.89 10.99
CA PRO A 104 -8.26 -4.70 10.74
C PRO A 104 -8.98 -4.07 11.94
N ALA A 105 -9.81 -3.05 11.69
CA ALA A 105 -10.79 -2.62 12.68
C ALA A 105 -11.85 -3.71 12.86
N ILE A 106 -12.23 -4.03 14.09
CA ILE A 106 -13.34 -4.95 14.35
C ILE A 106 -14.62 -4.11 14.44
N LYS A 107 -15.56 -4.35 13.52
CA LYS A 107 -16.87 -3.69 13.48
C LYS A 107 -17.99 -4.70 13.61
N THR A 108 -19.10 -4.30 14.22
CA THR A 108 -20.33 -5.10 14.19
C THR A 108 -21.16 -4.70 12.97
N ILE A 109 -21.35 -5.61 12.04
CA ILE A 109 -22.13 -5.44 10.81
C ILE A 109 -23.14 -6.56 10.73
N ASP A 110 -24.43 -6.22 10.68
CA ASP A 110 -25.55 -7.17 10.66
C ASP A 110 -25.53 -8.18 11.82
N GLY A 111 -25.05 -7.75 12.99
CA GLY A 111 -24.93 -8.58 14.19
C GLY A 111 -23.67 -9.44 14.26
N GLU A 112 -22.83 -9.44 13.24
CA GLU A 112 -21.57 -10.19 13.17
C GLU A 112 -20.36 -9.30 13.43
N GLN A 113 -19.29 -9.88 13.97
CA GLN A 113 -17.98 -9.20 14.04
C GLN A 113 -17.25 -9.35 12.73
N VAL A 114 -16.92 -8.23 12.10
CA VAL A 114 -16.27 -8.16 10.81
C VAL A 114 -14.96 -7.39 10.94
N GLY A 115 -13.88 -7.96 10.43
CA GLY A 115 -12.63 -7.23 10.25
C GLY A 115 -12.74 -6.27 9.08
N VAL A 116 -12.44 -4.99 9.28
CA VAL A 116 -12.49 -3.99 8.21
C VAL A 116 -11.11 -3.37 8.03
N ILE A 117 -10.61 -3.41 6.80
CA ILE A 117 -9.34 -2.78 6.41
C ILE A 117 -9.63 -1.68 5.40
N TYR A 118 -8.99 -0.53 5.58
CA TYR A 118 -9.19 0.65 4.75
C TYR A 118 -7.98 0.90 3.86
N VAL A 119 -8.24 1.20 2.58
CA VAL A 119 -7.22 1.49 1.57
C VAL A 119 -7.54 2.78 0.83
N THR A 120 -6.57 3.68 0.74
CA THR A 120 -6.66 4.93 -0.03
C THR A 120 -5.57 5.01 -1.10
N LYS A 121 -5.66 5.99 -1.99
CA LYS A 121 -4.65 6.17 -3.05
C LYS A 121 -3.29 6.59 -2.47
N ALA A 122 -3.29 7.49 -1.49
CA ALA A 122 -2.09 8.01 -0.85
C ALA A 122 -1.98 7.50 0.59
N ALA A 123 -0.79 7.62 1.17
CA ALA A 123 -0.56 7.32 2.58
C ALA A 123 -1.42 8.21 3.48
N ASN A 124 -1.90 7.63 4.57
CA ASN A 124 -2.62 8.36 5.59
C ASN A 124 -2.34 7.77 6.97
N GLY A 125 -1.86 8.58 7.90
CA GLY A 125 -1.54 8.18 9.27
C GLY A 125 -0.51 7.04 9.35
N THR A 126 -0.79 6.03 10.17
CA THR A 126 0.10 4.87 10.40
C THR A 126 0.10 3.83 9.28
N VAL A 127 -0.75 3.99 8.27
CA VAL A 127 -0.91 3.10 7.11
C VAL A 127 -1.14 1.62 7.46
N ASP A 128 -1.67 1.35 8.66
CA ASP A 128 -1.99 0.01 9.16
C ASP A 128 -3.37 -0.51 8.71
N GLY A 129 -4.13 0.31 8.01
CA GLY A 129 -5.46 -0.02 7.51
C GLY A 129 -6.58 -0.01 8.55
N SER A 130 -6.36 0.46 9.77
CA SER A 130 -7.33 0.41 10.87
C SER A 130 -8.48 1.41 10.75
N SER A 131 -8.32 2.45 9.94
CA SER A 131 -9.32 3.50 9.70
C SER A 131 -9.02 4.24 8.39
N TRP A 132 -9.92 5.11 7.91
CA TRP A 132 -9.57 5.99 6.79
C TRP A 132 -8.44 6.96 7.14
N ALA A 133 -8.32 7.37 8.40
CA ALA A 133 -7.21 8.20 8.87
C ALA A 133 -5.86 7.48 8.92
N ASN A 134 -5.88 6.14 8.98
CA ASN A 134 -4.70 5.27 9.01
C ASN A 134 -4.73 4.25 7.85
N ALA A 135 -5.36 4.63 6.74
CA ALA A 135 -5.57 3.72 5.64
C ALA A 135 -4.24 3.27 5.00
N ALA A 136 -4.18 1.99 4.64
CA ALA A 136 -3.14 1.51 3.76
C ALA A 136 -3.20 2.22 2.41
N CYS A 137 -2.10 2.34 1.70
CA CYS A 137 -2.06 3.01 0.40
C CYS A 137 -2.05 2.04 -0.77
N GLU A 138 -2.10 2.60 -1.99
CA GLU A 138 -2.00 1.84 -3.22
C GLU A 138 -0.79 0.90 -3.27
N ALA A 139 0.40 1.38 -2.92
CA ALA A 139 1.62 0.57 -2.96
C ALA A 139 1.56 -0.65 -2.03
N LYS A 140 0.75 -0.57 -0.97
CA LYS A 140 0.50 -1.69 -0.05
C LYS A 140 -0.77 -2.48 -0.37
N LEU A 141 -1.50 -2.18 -1.45
CA LEU A 141 -2.79 -2.82 -1.71
C LEU A 141 -2.67 -4.34 -1.82
N GLN A 142 -1.72 -4.87 -2.60
CA GLN A 142 -1.54 -6.32 -2.70
C GLN A 142 -1.11 -6.95 -1.37
N LYS A 143 -0.18 -6.31 -0.66
CA LYS A 143 0.21 -6.74 0.69
C LYS A 143 -0.99 -6.75 1.65
N THR A 144 -1.87 -5.75 1.55
CA THR A 144 -3.11 -5.66 2.34
C THR A 144 -4.07 -6.80 2.03
N LEU A 145 -4.26 -7.14 0.74
CA LEU A 145 -5.08 -8.28 0.33
C LEU A 145 -4.52 -9.59 0.88
N ASN A 146 -3.22 -9.78 0.78
CA ASN A 146 -2.53 -10.95 1.30
C ASN A 146 -2.68 -11.07 2.83
N TRP A 147 -2.49 -9.97 3.57
CA TRP A 147 -2.69 -9.94 5.02
C TRP A 147 -4.14 -10.22 5.41
N ALA A 148 -5.12 -9.67 4.69
CA ALA A 148 -6.53 -9.93 4.94
C ALA A 148 -6.83 -11.44 4.85
N GLY A 149 -6.33 -12.07 3.81
CA GLY A 149 -6.43 -13.51 3.64
C GLY A 149 -5.73 -14.29 4.76
N TYR A 150 -4.49 -13.93 5.09
CA TYR A 150 -3.76 -14.55 6.18
C TYR A 150 -4.51 -14.45 7.52
N ILE A 151 -5.02 -13.26 7.85
CA ILE A 151 -5.72 -13.02 9.13
C ILE A 151 -6.99 -13.86 9.23
N ILE A 152 -7.82 -13.93 8.19
CA ILE A 152 -9.07 -14.71 8.27
C ILE A 152 -8.81 -16.20 8.45
N HIS A 153 -7.77 -16.74 7.83
CA HIS A 153 -7.41 -18.16 7.94
C HIS A 153 -6.68 -18.49 9.25
N ASN A 154 -6.03 -17.51 9.86
CA ASN A 154 -5.26 -17.69 11.10
C ASN A 154 -5.86 -16.91 12.30
N LYS A 155 -7.13 -16.54 12.24
CA LYS A 155 -7.79 -15.67 13.22
C LYS A 155 -7.73 -16.15 14.66
N GLU A 156 -7.63 -17.46 14.87
CA GLU A 156 -7.54 -18.06 16.20
C GLU A 156 -6.23 -17.72 16.92
N THR A 157 -5.14 -17.58 16.18
CA THR A 157 -3.79 -17.38 16.72
C THR A 157 -3.20 -16.02 16.41
N TYR A 158 -3.59 -15.41 15.29
CA TYR A 158 -3.06 -14.12 14.87
C TYR A 158 -3.35 -13.03 15.92
N ALA A 159 -2.34 -12.19 16.19
CA ALA A 159 -2.39 -11.13 17.21
C ALA A 159 -2.96 -11.64 18.56
N SER A 160 -2.46 -12.80 19.03
CA SER A 160 -2.91 -13.49 20.26
C SER A 160 -4.43 -13.77 20.28
N GLY A 161 -5.01 -14.05 19.11
CA GLY A 161 -6.42 -14.37 18.97
C GLY A 161 -7.36 -13.16 19.05
N ARG A 162 -6.86 -11.95 18.84
CA ARG A 162 -7.68 -10.73 18.77
C ARG A 162 -8.83 -10.85 17.80
N TYR A 163 -8.63 -11.54 16.67
CA TYR A 163 -9.58 -11.67 15.57
C TYR A 163 -10.38 -12.96 15.56
N ARG A 164 -10.28 -13.80 16.61
CA ARG A 164 -10.94 -15.13 16.66
C ARG A 164 -12.44 -15.11 16.38
N ASN A 165 -13.12 -14.04 16.76
CA ASN A 165 -14.58 -13.93 16.63
C ASN A 165 -15.04 -13.28 15.33
N ILE A 166 -14.12 -12.82 14.45
CA ILE A 166 -14.55 -12.28 13.16
C ILE A 166 -15.05 -13.40 12.25
N THR A 167 -16.12 -13.12 11.52
CA THR A 167 -16.73 -14.06 10.55
C THR A 167 -16.15 -13.88 9.16
N ARG A 168 -15.74 -12.65 8.81
CA ARG A 168 -15.20 -12.27 7.50
C ARG A 168 -14.32 -11.04 7.60
N ILE A 169 -13.56 -10.77 6.55
CA ILE A 169 -12.78 -9.53 6.41
C ILE A 169 -13.24 -8.77 5.18
N GLN A 170 -13.50 -7.47 5.36
CA GLN A 170 -13.78 -6.51 4.29
C GLN A 170 -12.56 -5.62 4.04
N VAL A 171 -12.06 -5.59 2.81
CA VAL A 171 -11.10 -4.60 2.35
C VAL A 171 -11.87 -3.50 1.61
N ARG A 172 -11.94 -2.32 2.20
CA ARG A 172 -12.68 -1.16 1.69
C ARG A 172 -11.72 -0.20 1.00
N ILE A 173 -11.96 0.04 -0.28
CA ILE A 173 -11.06 0.82 -1.13
C ILE A 173 -11.73 2.13 -1.55
N ALA A 174 -11.08 3.24 -1.24
CA ALA A 174 -11.55 4.56 -1.62
C ALA A 174 -11.48 4.78 -3.15
N LYS A 175 -12.18 5.79 -3.62
CA LYS A 175 -12.10 6.24 -5.02
C LYS A 175 -10.65 6.47 -5.47
N GLY A 176 -10.35 6.10 -6.69
CA GLY A 176 -9.02 6.25 -7.29
C GLY A 176 -8.73 5.21 -8.36
N THR A 177 -7.58 5.35 -9.00
CA THR A 177 -7.07 4.36 -9.95
C THR A 177 -5.89 3.66 -9.31
N TYR A 178 -5.98 2.35 -9.20
CA TYR A 178 -4.99 1.47 -8.57
C TYR A 178 -4.36 0.57 -9.63
N TYR A 179 -3.06 0.34 -9.51
CA TYR A 179 -2.29 -0.48 -10.45
C TYR A 179 -1.74 -1.72 -9.73
N PRO A 180 -1.73 -2.90 -10.39
CA PRO A 180 -1.10 -4.07 -9.80
C PRO A 180 0.41 -3.88 -9.76
N THR A 181 1.02 -4.17 -8.61
CA THR A 181 2.47 -4.05 -8.39
C THR A 181 3.18 -5.39 -8.36
N ASP A 182 2.49 -6.43 -7.91
CA ASP A 182 3.07 -7.74 -7.71
C ASP A 182 3.07 -8.55 -9.00
N VAL A 183 4.27 -8.82 -9.49
CA VAL A 183 4.52 -9.63 -10.68
C VAL A 183 4.45 -11.11 -10.31
N VAL A 184 3.61 -11.86 -10.99
CA VAL A 184 3.41 -13.30 -10.70
C VAL A 184 4.57 -14.15 -11.17
N LEU A 185 5.12 -13.86 -12.35
CA LEU A 185 6.29 -14.53 -12.89
C LEU A 185 7.47 -13.56 -12.92
N PRO A 186 8.59 -13.87 -12.26
CA PRO A 186 9.79 -13.04 -12.30
C PRO A 186 10.16 -12.65 -13.73
N ASP A 187 10.65 -11.44 -13.93
CA ASP A 187 11.09 -10.91 -15.23
C ASP A 187 9.98 -10.77 -16.29
N GLN A 188 8.72 -10.97 -15.93
CA GLN A 188 7.57 -10.79 -16.81
C GLN A 188 6.58 -9.74 -16.26
N PRO A 189 6.84 -8.43 -16.42
CA PRO A 189 6.05 -7.37 -15.81
C PRO A 189 4.54 -7.45 -16.10
N ARG A 190 4.15 -7.92 -17.29
CA ARG A 190 2.76 -8.07 -17.70
C ARG A 190 1.99 -9.17 -16.97
N THR A 191 2.67 -9.98 -16.14
CA THR A 191 2.02 -10.93 -15.23
C THR A 191 1.57 -10.29 -13.92
N ALA A 192 1.82 -8.99 -13.72
CA ALA A 192 1.31 -8.26 -12.57
C ALA A 192 -0.23 -8.33 -12.52
N SER A 193 -0.78 -8.62 -11.35
CA SER A 193 -2.22 -8.80 -11.14
C SER A 193 -2.59 -8.48 -9.70
N PHE A 194 -3.80 -7.96 -9.48
CA PHE A 194 -4.38 -7.96 -8.14
C PHE A 194 -4.83 -9.38 -7.79
N ILE A 195 -4.12 -10.02 -6.87
CA ILE A 195 -4.44 -11.36 -6.41
C ILE A 195 -5.37 -11.24 -5.21
N ILE A 196 -6.60 -11.74 -5.36
CA ILE A 196 -7.61 -11.72 -4.31
C ILE A 196 -7.68 -13.12 -3.69
N PRO A 197 -7.22 -13.26 -2.45
CA PRO A 197 -7.32 -14.52 -1.72
C PRO A 197 -8.77 -14.93 -1.44
N ALA A 198 -9.01 -16.22 -1.20
CA ALA A 198 -10.28 -16.71 -0.70
C ALA A 198 -10.58 -16.17 0.71
N GLY A 199 -11.82 -16.15 1.13
CA GLY A 199 -12.26 -15.72 2.47
C GLY A 199 -12.30 -14.22 2.71
N ILE A 200 -12.02 -13.38 1.71
CA ILE A 200 -12.11 -11.93 1.85
C ILE A 200 -13.12 -11.28 0.90
N GLU A 201 -13.68 -10.17 1.36
CA GLU A 201 -14.58 -9.32 0.59
C GLU A 201 -13.87 -8.01 0.22
N VAL A 202 -13.76 -7.69 -1.06
CA VAL A 202 -13.13 -6.45 -1.55
C VAL A 202 -14.20 -5.52 -2.10
N TYR A 203 -14.29 -4.33 -1.55
CA TYR A 203 -15.30 -3.34 -1.91
C TYR A 203 -14.66 -2.01 -2.33
N GLY A 204 -14.90 -1.59 -3.56
CA GLY A 204 -14.62 -0.22 -4.04
C GLY A 204 -15.81 0.71 -3.84
N GLY A 205 -15.67 1.96 -4.24
CA GLY A 205 -16.76 2.94 -4.29
C GLY A 205 -16.93 3.80 -3.03
N PHE A 206 -15.96 3.79 -2.12
CA PHE A 206 -15.96 4.64 -0.92
C PHE A 206 -15.38 6.04 -1.22
N ALA A 207 -15.87 7.05 -0.49
CA ALA A 207 -15.26 8.38 -0.52
C ALA A 207 -13.89 8.41 0.19
N GLY A 208 -13.73 7.59 1.22
CA GLY A 208 -12.49 7.48 1.99
C GLY A 208 -12.30 8.59 3.02
N ILE A 209 -13.39 9.08 3.61
CA ILE A 209 -13.37 10.24 4.52
C ILE A 209 -14.00 9.98 5.89
N SER A 210 -14.87 8.99 6.02
CA SER A 210 -15.55 8.67 7.30
C SER A 210 -15.58 7.17 7.53
N ASP A 211 -15.17 6.74 8.71
CA ASP A 211 -15.22 5.32 9.12
C ASP A 211 -16.66 4.78 9.27
N ASP A 212 -17.65 5.67 9.24
CA ASP A 212 -19.07 5.32 9.27
C ASP A 212 -19.63 4.99 7.87
N GLU A 213 -18.85 5.16 6.80
CA GLU A 213 -19.28 4.74 5.48
C GLU A 213 -19.57 3.23 5.47
N THR A 214 -20.80 2.89 5.05
CA THR A 214 -21.24 1.48 4.93
C THR A 214 -21.11 0.97 3.50
N VAL A 215 -21.10 -0.36 3.33
CA VAL A 215 -21.07 -0.98 2.01
C VAL A 215 -22.30 -0.56 1.17
N ASP A 216 -23.50 -0.53 1.76
CA ASP A 216 -24.73 -0.16 1.05
C ASP A 216 -24.86 1.36 0.83
N GLY A 217 -24.24 2.17 1.70
CA GLY A 217 -24.23 3.63 1.59
C GLY A 217 -23.24 4.18 0.56
N ARG A 218 -22.44 3.33 -0.09
CA ARG A 218 -21.43 3.76 -1.07
C ARG A 218 -22.07 4.43 -2.29
N ASN A 219 -21.40 5.42 -2.82
CA ASN A 219 -21.76 6.01 -4.10
C ASN A 219 -20.74 5.65 -5.18
N MET A 220 -20.85 4.47 -5.75
CA MET A 220 -19.92 3.96 -6.78
C MET A 220 -19.88 4.82 -8.05
N ARG A 221 -20.91 5.65 -8.27
CA ARG A 221 -20.95 6.55 -9.43
C ARG A 221 -20.06 7.79 -9.22
N LEU A 222 -20.03 8.33 -8.00
CA LEU A 222 -19.21 9.48 -7.63
C LEU A 222 -17.81 9.06 -7.15
N ASN A 223 -17.72 7.93 -6.47
CA ASN A 223 -16.50 7.42 -5.87
C ASN A 223 -15.97 6.20 -6.65
N ARG A 224 -15.63 6.41 -7.91
CA ARG A 224 -15.17 5.31 -8.77
C ARG A 224 -13.81 4.79 -8.31
N THR A 225 -13.74 3.47 -8.11
CA THR A 225 -12.51 2.73 -7.84
C THR A 225 -12.14 1.94 -9.09
N PHE A 226 -10.96 2.19 -9.67
CA PHE A 226 -10.48 1.49 -10.85
C PHE A 226 -9.31 0.59 -10.49
N PHE A 227 -9.40 -0.68 -10.89
CA PHE A 227 -8.27 -1.57 -11.00
C PHE A 227 -7.80 -1.54 -12.45
N ASN A 228 -6.64 -0.95 -12.67
CA ASN A 228 -6.15 -0.60 -14.00
C ASN A 228 -4.93 -1.44 -14.34
N GLY A 229 -5.04 -2.23 -15.39
CA GLY A 229 -3.95 -3.09 -15.88
C GLY A 229 -2.92 -2.39 -16.74
N MET A 230 -3.04 -1.08 -17.01
CA MET A 230 -2.05 -0.33 -17.81
C MET A 230 -0.80 -0.07 -16.99
N ILE A 231 0.13 -1.02 -16.99
CA ILE A 231 1.40 -0.98 -16.24
C ILE A 231 2.56 -0.42 -17.05
N GLY A 232 2.38 -0.22 -18.34
CA GLY A 232 3.35 0.40 -19.26
C GLY A 232 2.78 1.65 -19.92
N SER A 233 3.44 2.09 -20.99
CA SER A 233 3.09 3.31 -21.73
C SER A 233 2.01 3.12 -22.79
N SER A 234 1.64 1.88 -23.08
CA SER A 234 0.66 1.52 -24.11
C SER A 234 -0.25 0.39 -23.66
N THR A 235 -1.38 0.22 -24.36
CA THR A 235 -2.30 -0.90 -24.10
C THR A 235 -1.68 -2.27 -24.42
N GLU A 236 -0.68 -2.31 -25.28
CA GLU A 236 0.08 -3.54 -25.58
C GLU A 236 0.95 -3.99 -24.40
N GLU A 237 1.33 -3.04 -23.54
CA GLU A 237 2.12 -3.28 -22.33
C GLU A 237 1.24 -3.47 -21.08
N SER A 238 -0.07 -3.55 -21.26
CA SER A 238 -0.99 -3.81 -20.17
C SER A 238 -0.82 -5.20 -19.57
N ALA A 239 -1.18 -5.34 -18.30
CA ALA A 239 -1.22 -6.62 -17.62
C ALA A 239 -2.04 -7.65 -18.41
N TYR A 240 -1.58 -8.90 -18.46
CA TYR A 240 -2.35 -9.98 -19.08
C TYR A 240 -3.68 -10.18 -18.38
N ARG A 241 -3.70 -9.99 -17.06
CA ARG A 241 -4.88 -10.09 -16.19
C ARG A 241 -4.84 -8.99 -15.15
N VAL A 242 -5.94 -8.27 -14.98
CA VAL A 242 -6.00 -7.21 -13.96
C VAL A 242 -6.27 -7.80 -12.58
N VAL A 243 -7.18 -8.78 -12.49
CA VAL A 243 -7.55 -9.43 -11.24
C VAL A 243 -7.48 -10.94 -11.40
N THR A 244 -6.92 -11.60 -10.39
CA THR A 244 -6.87 -13.06 -10.31
C THR A 244 -7.39 -13.51 -8.95
N PHE A 245 -8.34 -14.44 -8.94
CA PHE A 245 -8.85 -15.07 -7.73
C PHE A 245 -8.20 -16.44 -7.53
N GLY A 246 -7.82 -16.75 -6.29
CA GLY A 246 -7.39 -18.09 -5.89
C GLY A 246 -6.08 -18.58 -6.50
N MET A 247 -5.19 -17.69 -6.97
CA MET A 247 -3.86 -18.10 -7.41
C MET A 247 -3.03 -18.66 -6.25
N LYS A 248 -2.34 -19.78 -6.50
CA LYS A 248 -1.22 -20.20 -5.66
C LYS A 248 -0.09 -19.19 -5.84
N GLN A 249 0.36 -18.58 -4.76
CA GLN A 249 1.56 -17.76 -4.83
C GLN A 249 2.77 -18.66 -5.09
N HIS A 250 3.64 -18.27 -5.98
CA HIS A 250 4.92 -18.96 -6.18
C HIS A 250 5.70 -18.97 -4.85
N LYS A 251 6.22 -20.13 -4.45
CA LYS A 251 6.93 -20.33 -3.18
C LYS A 251 8.18 -19.46 -2.98
N ASP A 252 8.60 -18.73 -4.01
CA ASP A 252 9.86 -18.00 -4.04
C ASP A 252 9.73 -16.48 -3.79
N ASN A 253 8.54 -15.98 -3.45
CA ASN A 253 8.39 -14.56 -3.08
C ASN A 253 8.87 -14.35 -1.62
N ALA A 254 10.17 -14.12 -1.47
CA ALA A 254 10.87 -13.90 -0.19
C ALA A 254 10.41 -12.67 0.61
N THR A 255 9.45 -11.90 0.08
CA THR A 255 8.89 -10.69 0.73
C THR A 255 7.59 -10.93 1.48
N MET A 256 7.00 -12.13 1.39
CA MET A 256 5.87 -12.50 2.25
C MET A 256 6.39 -13.07 3.57
N PRO A 257 5.75 -12.75 4.72
CA PRO A 257 6.01 -13.50 5.95
C PRO A 257 5.83 -14.99 5.65
N ALA A 258 6.69 -15.85 6.19
CA ALA A 258 6.57 -17.30 6.06
C ALA A 258 5.16 -17.83 6.47
N GLU A 259 4.49 -17.07 7.29
CA GLU A 259 3.10 -17.20 7.73
C GLU A 259 2.05 -17.04 6.62
N GLY A 260 2.30 -16.18 5.63
CA GLY A 260 1.39 -15.99 4.48
C GLY A 260 1.44 -17.12 3.45
N ALA A 261 2.49 -17.93 3.45
CA ALA A 261 2.65 -19.01 2.48
C ALA A 261 1.75 -20.23 2.71
N ALA A 262 1.31 -20.46 3.94
CA ALA A 262 0.41 -21.56 4.30
C ALA A 262 -1.03 -21.36 3.82
N TYR A 263 -1.37 -20.15 3.44
CA TYR A 263 -2.71 -19.70 3.11
C TYR A 263 -3.28 -20.30 1.82
N TYR A 264 -2.44 -20.67 0.86
CA TYR A 264 -2.88 -21.06 -0.49
C TYR A 264 -3.22 -22.53 -0.69
N ASP A 265 -3.04 -23.35 0.34
CA ASP A 265 -3.31 -24.80 0.29
C ASP A 265 -4.61 -25.21 1.05
N ASP A 266 -5.50 -24.24 1.37
CA ASP A 266 -6.75 -24.55 2.06
C ASP A 266 -7.66 -25.41 1.15
N PRO A 267 -7.97 -26.65 1.55
CA PRO A 267 -8.86 -27.52 0.79
C PRO A 267 -10.34 -27.07 0.82
N ASN A 268 -10.67 -26.03 1.60
CA ASN A 268 -12.04 -25.54 1.77
C ASN A 268 -12.15 -24.18 1.09
N PRO A 269 -12.60 -24.07 -0.17
CA PRO A 269 -12.67 -22.80 -0.89
C PRO A 269 -13.71 -21.88 -0.22
N GLU A 270 -13.24 -20.97 0.60
CA GLU A 270 -14.05 -19.84 1.03
C GLU A 270 -14.29 -18.88 -0.14
N ILE A 271 -15.45 -18.26 -0.15
CA ILE A 271 -15.85 -17.33 -1.21
C ILE A 271 -15.01 -16.05 -1.12
N ALA A 272 -14.43 -15.62 -2.23
CA ALA A 272 -13.87 -14.28 -2.38
C ALA A 272 -14.88 -13.40 -3.13
N LEU A 273 -15.06 -12.17 -2.66
CA LEU A 273 -15.97 -11.20 -3.27
C LEU A 273 -15.20 -9.95 -3.75
N LEU A 274 -15.50 -9.51 -4.97
CA LEU A 274 -15.08 -8.21 -5.48
C LEU A 274 -16.31 -7.43 -5.94
N ASN A 275 -16.55 -6.25 -5.36
CA ASN A 275 -17.73 -5.45 -5.64
C ASN A 275 -17.41 -3.96 -5.71
N GLY A 276 -18.05 -3.23 -6.63
CA GLY A 276 -17.92 -1.78 -6.74
C GLY A 276 -16.59 -1.28 -7.33
N VAL A 277 -15.91 -2.14 -8.09
CA VAL A 277 -14.64 -1.85 -8.74
C VAL A 277 -14.81 -1.89 -10.26
N TYR A 278 -14.24 -0.93 -10.96
CA TYR A 278 -14.11 -0.93 -12.41
C TYR A 278 -12.78 -1.58 -12.80
N ILE A 279 -12.82 -2.63 -13.62
CA ILE A 279 -11.63 -3.34 -14.10
C ILE A 279 -11.38 -2.91 -15.54
N VAL A 280 -10.20 -2.36 -15.80
CA VAL A 280 -9.87 -1.73 -17.09
C VAL A 280 -8.47 -2.12 -17.56
N TYR A 281 -8.26 -2.09 -18.87
CA TYR A 281 -6.96 -2.29 -19.53
C TYR A 281 -6.27 -3.62 -19.22
N GLY A 282 -6.99 -4.72 -19.12
CA GLY A 282 -6.40 -6.05 -19.17
C GLY A 282 -6.23 -6.51 -20.62
N ASN A 283 -5.09 -7.12 -20.97
CA ASN A 283 -4.79 -7.54 -22.31
C ASN A 283 -4.18 -8.96 -22.36
N ALA A 284 -5.04 -9.97 -22.41
CA ALA A 284 -4.69 -11.39 -22.39
C ALA A 284 -4.15 -11.87 -23.75
N ASN A 285 -3.05 -11.32 -24.22
CA ASN A 285 -2.45 -11.62 -25.54
C ASN A 285 -1.05 -12.21 -25.44
N HIS A 286 -0.76 -13.06 -24.45
CA HIS A 286 0.55 -13.69 -24.32
C HIS A 286 0.89 -14.50 -25.58
N PRO A 287 2.09 -14.36 -26.19
CA PRO A 287 2.38 -14.92 -27.50
C PRO A 287 2.46 -16.46 -27.55
N SER A 288 2.76 -17.12 -26.43
CA SER A 288 3.07 -18.54 -26.41
C SER A 288 2.55 -19.32 -25.19
N ASP A 289 1.91 -18.67 -24.24
CA ASP A 289 1.42 -19.31 -23.02
C ASP A 289 -0.10 -19.18 -22.93
N ASP A 290 -0.80 -20.29 -23.16
CA ASP A 290 -2.25 -20.37 -23.19
C ASP A 290 -2.87 -19.96 -21.84
N GLU A 291 -2.15 -20.15 -20.74
CA GLU A 291 -2.63 -19.69 -19.43
C GLU A 291 -2.85 -18.18 -19.42
N TRP A 292 -1.98 -17.39 -20.04
CA TRP A 292 -2.03 -15.93 -20.09
C TRP A 292 -2.79 -15.36 -21.29
N GLN A 293 -3.42 -16.23 -22.10
CA GLN A 293 -4.27 -15.85 -23.24
C GLN A 293 -5.75 -15.75 -22.87
N SER A 294 -6.10 -15.81 -21.57
CA SER A 294 -7.49 -15.77 -21.13
C SER A 294 -7.67 -14.93 -19.87
N GLY A 295 -8.85 -14.33 -19.71
CA GLY A 295 -9.23 -13.60 -18.52
C GLY A 295 -8.59 -12.22 -18.39
N GLY A 296 -8.48 -11.44 -19.48
CA GLY A 296 -7.84 -10.11 -19.47
C GLY A 296 -8.35 -9.17 -18.37
N GLY A 297 -9.64 -9.20 -18.06
CA GLY A 297 -10.18 -8.49 -16.90
C GLY A 297 -9.99 -9.29 -15.61
N VAL A 298 -10.61 -10.47 -15.55
CA VAL A 298 -10.64 -11.33 -14.36
C VAL A 298 -10.31 -12.76 -14.73
N LYS A 299 -9.50 -13.42 -13.95
CA LYS A 299 -9.25 -14.86 -13.98
C LYS A 299 -9.65 -15.48 -12.64
N VAL A 300 -10.42 -16.56 -12.71
CA VAL A 300 -10.71 -17.42 -11.57
C VAL A 300 -9.94 -18.72 -11.77
N THR A 301 -9.09 -19.09 -10.84
CA THR A 301 -8.37 -20.36 -10.85
C THR A 301 -9.23 -21.45 -10.21
N SER A 302 -8.83 -22.70 -10.33
CA SER A 302 -9.60 -23.87 -9.93
C SER A 302 -10.12 -23.87 -8.48
N ASN A 303 -9.55 -23.03 -7.63
CA ASN A 303 -9.94 -22.89 -6.21
C ASN A 303 -10.66 -21.56 -5.91
N GLY A 304 -11.01 -20.79 -6.92
CA GLY A 304 -11.72 -19.52 -6.76
C GLY A 304 -13.18 -19.63 -7.21
N LEU A 305 -14.11 -19.17 -6.41
CA LEU A 305 -15.52 -18.94 -6.77
C LEU A 305 -15.71 -17.43 -6.94
N LEU A 306 -16.23 -17.03 -8.11
CA LEU A 306 -16.69 -15.67 -8.35
C LEU A 306 -18.20 -15.64 -8.15
N GLN A 307 -18.70 -14.77 -7.29
CA GLN A 307 -20.12 -14.43 -7.15
C GLN A 307 -20.42 -13.06 -7.74
#